data_4578b36be41e919134e414298cb0e2dd
#
_entry.id   4578b36be41e919134e414298cb0e2dd
#
_cell.length_a   1.000
_cell.length_b   1.000
_cell.length_c   1.000
_cell.angle_alpha   90.00
_cell.angle_beta   90.00
_cell.angle_gamma   90.00
#
_symmetry.space_group_name_H-M   'P 1'
#
loop_
_entity.id
_entity.type
_entity.pdbx_description
1 polymer ?
#
loop_
_entity_poly.entity_id
_entity_poly.type
_entity_poly.pdbx_seq_one_letter_code
_entity_poly.pdbx_strand_id
1 'polypeptide(L)'
;MSIIVHIYYSGKNGAARQFAKEMMESGTVEAIRKEEGNIGDAYYYPAEDEETVLLIDSWKDQESIDRHHASSMMQVISGLREKYDLHMKVERYISDTDIPDTDQKYIRD
;
A
#
# COMPACT_ATOMS: atom_id res chain seq x y z
N MET A 1 8.07 9.40 -13.84
CA MET A 1 7.78 9.63 -12.42
C MET A 1 6.71 8.67 -11.95
N SER A 2 6.96 7.98 -10.86
CA SER A 2 5.95 7.10 -10.29
C SER A 2 5.17 7.82 -9.18
N ILE A 3 3.98 7.30 -8.92
CA ILE A 3 3.12 7.79 -7.85
C ILE A 3 3.18 6.76 -6.71
N ILE A 4 3.47 7.23 -5.52
CA ILE A 4 3.53 6.39 -4.33
C ILE A 4 2.34 6.76 -3.45
N VAL A 5 1.54 5.76 -3.10
CA VAL A 5 0.35 5.95 -2.26
C VAL A 5 0.60 5.28 -0.92
N HIS A 6 0.47 6.04 0.15
CA HIS A 6 0.50 5.51 1.51
C HIS A 6 -0.93 5.43 2.01
N ILE A 7 -1.35 4.24 2.40
CA ILE A 7 -2.65 4.05 3.02
C ILE A 7 -2.44 3.52 4.43
N TYR A 8 -2.83 4.31 5.42
CA TYR A 8 -2.81 3.90 6.81
C TYR A 8 -4.18 3.34 7.15
N TYR A 9 -4.23 2.02 7.39
CA TYR A 9 -5.44 1.35 7.85
C TYR A 9 -5.39 1.23 9.36
N SER A 10 -6.43 1.65 10.04
CA SER A 10 -6.54 1.51 11.49
C SER A 10 -7.84 0.83 11.88
N GLY A 11 -7.79 0.07 12.95
CA GLY A 11 -8.93 -0.66 13.47
C GLY A 11 -8.76 -0.91 14.95
N LYS A 12 -9.46 -1.92 15.46
CA LYS A 12 -9.45 -2.28 16.89
C LYS A 12 -9.08 -3.75 17.04
N ASN A 13 -8.43 -4.08 18.15
CA ASN A 13 -8.18 -5.47 18.54
C ASN A 13 -7.43 -6.28 17.48
N GLY A 14 -6.44 -5.68 16.84
CA GLY A 14 -5.61 -6.34 15.83
C GLY A 14 -6.24 -6.45 14.46
N ALA A 15 -7.38 -5.78 14.22
CA ALA A 15 -8.11 -5.91 12.96
C ALA A 15 -7.28 -5.50 11.75
N ALA A 16 -6.48 -4.43 11.85
CA ALA A 16 -5.67 -3.97 10.72
C ALA A 16 -4.63 -5.01 10.31
N ARG A 17 -3.95 -5.63 11.27
CA ARG A 17 -2.97 -6.68 10.99
C ARG A 17 -3.63 -7.95 10.44
N GLN A 18 -4.82 -8.29 10.93
CA GLN A 18 -5.60 -9.41 10.39
C GLN A 18 -6.00 -9.15 8.94
N PHE A 19 -6.41 -7.92 8.63
CA PHE A 19 -6.72 -7.51 7.27
C PHE A 19 -5.50 -7.69 6.35
N ALA A 20 -4.35 -7.17 6.76
CA ALA A 20 -3.12 -7.30 5.97
C ALA A 20 -2.76 -8.77 5.74
N LYS A 21 -2.90 -9.60 6.76
CA LYS A 21 -2.65 -11.04 6.66
C LYS A 21 -3.60 -11.69 5.65
N GLU A 22 -4.88 -11.37 5.72
CA GLU A 22 -5.86 -11.94 4.79
C GLU A 22 -5.63 -11.46 3.35
N MET A 23 -5.26 -10.19 3.17
CA MET A 23 -4.89 -9.67 1.85
C MET A 23 -3.74 -10.46 1.24
N MET A 24 -2.76 -10.83 2.04
CA MET A 24 -1.61 -11.61 1.58
C MET A 24 -1.98 -13.08 1.34
N GLU A 25 -2.66 -13.71 2.28
CA GLU A 25 -2.99 -15.14 2.21
C GLU A 25 -4.02 -15.46 1.13
N SER A 26 -4.92 -14.54 0.83
CA SER A 26 -5.94 -14.73 -0.21
C SER A 26 -5.39 -14.66 -1.63
N GLY A 27 -4.13 -14.23 -1.79
CA GLY A 27 -3.53 -14.00 -3.11
C GLY A 27 -3.86 -12.65 -3.71
N THR A 28 -4.59 -11.78 -2.99
CA THR A 28 -4.98 -10.47 -3.49
C THR A 28 -3.78 -9.56 -3.69
N VAL A 29 -2.83 -9.55 -2.76
CA VAL A 29 -1.59 -8.76 -2.89
C VAL A 29 -0.82 -9.19 -4.14
N GLU A 30 -0.65 -10.49 -4.35
CA GLU A 30 0.05 -10.99 -5.53
C GLU A 30 -0.66 -10.61 -6.82
N ALA A 31 -1.99 -10.64 -6.82
CA ALA A 31 -2.79 -10.23 -7.99
C ALA A 31 -2.61 -8.73 -8.28
N ILE A 32 -2.57 -7.88 -7.25
CA ILE A 32 -2.32 -6.45 -7.41
C ILE A 32 -0.93 -6.21 -7.99
N ARG A 33 0.08 -6.93 -7.51
CA ARG A 33 1.46 -6.81 -8.01
C ARG A 33 1.60 -7.16 -9.49
N LYS A 34 0.68 -7.96 -10.02
CA LYS A 34 0.67 -8.35 -11.44
C LYS A 34 -0.13 -7.39 -12.31
N GLU A 35 -0.82 -6.41 -11.73
CA GLU A 35 -1.57 -5.44 -12.51
C GLU A 35 -0.61 -4.55 -13.31
N GLU A 36 -1.04 -4.19 -14.53
CA GLU A 36 -0.26 -3.31 -15.39
C GLU A 36 0.00 -1.98 -14.69
N GLY A 37 1.26 -1.58 -14.66
CA GLY A 37 1.68 -0.33 -14.05
C GLY A 37 1.92 -0.39 -12.55
N ASN A 38 1.65 -1.52 -11.89
CA ASN A 38 2.03 -1.67 -10.48
C ASN A 38 3.55 -1.82 -10.35
N ILE A 39 4.16 -1.03 -9.48
CA ILE A 39 5.58 -1.08 -9.19
C ILE A 39 5.84 -1.79 -7.87
N GLY A 40 4.92 -1.67 -6.92
CA GLY A 40 5.05 -2.33 -5.63
C GLY A 40 3.77 -2.23 -4.83
N ASP A 41 3.56 -3.20 -3.96
CA ASP A 41 2.43 -3.25 -3.04
C ASP A 41 2.88 -4.07 -1.84
N ALA A 42 3.08 -3.42 -0.71
CA ALA A 42 3.59 -4.09 0.48
C ALA A 42 3.03 -3.45 1.74
N TYR A 43 2.81 -4.29 2.75
CA TYR A 43 2.35 -3.87 4.06
C TYR A 43 3.51 -3.73 5.03
N TYR A 44 3.42 -2.70 5.88
CA TYR A 44 4.40 -2.42 6.92
C TYR A 44 3.67 -2.18 8.23
N TYR A 45 4.30 -2.57 9.32
CA TYR A 45 3.72 -2.38 10.65
C TYR A 45 4.44 -1.22 11.34
N PRO A 46 3.72 -0.12 11.66
CA PRO A 46 4.32 0.96 12.43
C PRO A 46 4.83 0.43 13.77
N ALA A 47 6.05 0.80 14.13
CA ALA A 47 6.69 0.26 15.32
C ALA A 47 5.99 0.66 16.62
N GLU A 48 5.31 1.80 16.62
CA GLU A 48 4.69 2.35 17.82
C GLU A 48 3.17 2.22 17.86
N ASP A 49 2.56 1.58 16.85
CA ASP A 49 1.10 1.48 16.77
C ASP A 49 0.68 0.10 16.23
N GLU A 50 0.24 -0.76 17.12
CA GLU A 50 -0.19 -2.13 16.79
C GLU A 50 -1.56 -2.18 16.10
N GLU A 51 -2.33 -1.10 16.19
CA GLU A 51 -3.68 -1.03 15.63
C GLU A 51 -3.72 -0.45 14.22
N THR A 52 -2.56 -0.11 13.67
CA THR A 52 -2.42 0.46 12.33
C THR A 52 -1.50 -0.39 11.48
N VAL A 53 -1.81 -0.51 10.19
CA VAL A 53 -0.87 -1.01 9.18
C VAL A 53 -0.73 0.03 8.08
N LEU A 54 0.46 0.09 7.50
CA LEU A 54 0.75 0.99 6.39
C LEU A 54 0.89 0.16 5.11
N LEU A 55 0.06 0.45 4.13
CA LEU A 55 0.24 -0.05 2.78
C LEU A 55 1.03 1.00 1.98
N ILE A 56 2.14 0.60 1.41
CA ILE A 56 2.85 1.41 0.42
C ILE A 56 2.60 0.78 -0.94
N ASP A 57 1.92 1.53 -1.79
CA ASP A 57 1.41 1.08 -3.07
C ASP A 57 1.94 2.02 -4.14
N SER A 58 2.72 1.51 -5.07
CA SER A 58 3.43 2.33 -6.05
C SER A 58 2.98 1.99 -7.47
N TRP A 59 2.73 3.02 -8.26
CA TRP A 59 2.18 2.91 -9.59
C TRP A 59 2.93 3.78 -10.58
N LYS A 60 3.01 3.31 -11.82
CA LYS A 60 3.67 4.02 -12.91
C LYS A 60 3.04 5.40 -13.14
N ASP A 61 1.71 5.49 -13.12
CA ASP A 61 0.95 6.70 -13.43
C ASP A 61 -0.47 6.62 -12.87
N GLN A 62 -1.21 7.71 -13.01
CA GLN A 62 -2.60 7.77 -12.55
C GLN A 62 -3.51 6.82 -13.33
N GLU A 63 -3.25 6.63 -14.62
CA GLU A 63 -4.04 5.71 -15.44
C GLU A 63 -3.98 4.29 -14.87
N SER A 64 -2.81 3.86 -14.41
CA SER A 64 -2.63 2.56 -13.77
C SER A 64 -3.46 2.44 -12.48
N ILE A 65 -3.49 3.50 -11.68
CA ILE A 65 -4.31 3.57 -10.47
C ILE A 65 -5.79 3.48 -10.85
N ASP A 66 -6.21 4.20 -11.88
CA ASP A 66 -7.61 4.20 -12.31
C ASP A 66 -8.05 2.80 -12.78
N ARG A 67 -7.19 2.10 -13.50
CA ARG A 67 -7.46 0.71 -13.91
C ARG A 67 -7.58 -0.21 -12.69
N HIS A 68 -6.71 -0.03 -11.70
CA HIS A 68 -6.77 -0.79 -10.45
C HIS A 68 -8.11 -0.56 -9.74
N HIS A 69 -8.53 0.70 -9.62
CA HIS A 69 -9.79 1.05 -8.97
C HIS A 69 -11.02 0.51 -9.73
N ALA A 70 -10.90 0.31 -11.03
CA ALA A 70 -11.98 -0.26 -11.84
C ALA A 70 -11.95 -1.80 -11.88
N SER A 71 -10.97 -2.44 -11.28
CA SER A 71 -10.82 -3.89 -11.29
C SER A 71 -11.77 -4.57 -10.31
N SER A 72 -12.06 -5.84 -10.58
CA SER A 72 -12.90 -6.66 -9.68
C SER A 72 -12.27 -6.86 -8.30
N MET A 73 -10.96 -6.69 -8.17
CA MET A 73 -10.27 -6.80 -6.89
C MET A 73 -10.74 -5.76 -5.87
N MET A 74 -11.22 -4.61 -6.33
CA MET A 74 -11.73 -3.57 -5.43
C MET A 74 -12.94 -4.03 -4.62
N GLN A 75 -13.74 -4.95 -5.16
CA GLN A 75 -14.84 -5.53 -4.40
C GLN A 75 -14.33 -6.38 -3.24
N VAL A 76 -13.28 -7.16 -3.46
CA VAL A 76 -12.63 -7.96 -2.41
C VAL A 76 -12.05 -7.04 -1.33
N ILE A 77 -11.32 -6.03 -1.75
CA ILE A 77 -10.65 -5.08 -0.84
C ILE A 77 -11.70 -4.34 0.00
N SER A 78 -12.74 -3.82 -0.64
CA SER A 78 -13.81 -3.11 0.07
C SER A 78 -14.55 -4.01 1.06
N GLY A 79 -14.80 -5.25 0.66
CA GLY A 79 -15.42 -6.23 1.55
C GLY A 79 -14.58 -6.53 2.79
N LEU A 80 -13.27 -6.64 2.62
CA LEU A 80 -12.37 -6.85 3.74
C LEU A 80 -12.24 -5.63 4.64
N ARG A 81 -12.21 -4.43 4.06
CA ARG A 81 -12.21 -3.18 4.85
C ARG A 81 -13.46 -3.10 5.73
N GLU A 82 -14.61 -3.48 5.19
CA GLU A 82 -15.86 -3.50 5.94
C GLU A 82 -15.86 -4.60 7.00
N LYS A 83 -15.41 -5.80 6.64
CA LYS A 83 -15.31 -6.94 7.56
C LYS A 83 -14.53 -6.59 8.82
N TYR A 84 -13.44 -5.86 8.67
CA TYR A 84 -12.57 -5.50 9.79
C TYR A 84 -12.82 -4.11 10.35
N ASP A 85 -13.86 -3.44 9.87
CA ASP A 85 -14.26 -2.09 10.31
C ASP A 85 -13.06 -1.13 10.31
N LEU A 86 -12.38 -1.04 9.19
CA LEU A 86 -11.16 -0.25 9.09
C LEU A 86 -11.44 1.18 8.69
N HIS A 87 -10.66 2.08 9.28
CA HIS A 87 -10.58 3.48 8.89
C HIS A 87 -9.30 3.71 8.11
N MET A 88 -9.28 4.75 7.27
CA MET A 88 -8.16 4.98 6.35
C MET A 88 -7.73 6.42 6.34
N LYS A 89 -6.42 6.61 6.25
CA LYS A 89 -5.80 7.89 5.91
C LYS A 89 -4.93 7.65 4.69
N VAL A 90 -5.05 8.51 3.68
CA VAL A 90 -4.32 8.36 2.42
C VAL A 90 -3.41 9.56 2.18
N GLU A 91 -2.16 9.29 1.84
CA GLU A 91 -1.20 10.30 1.42
C GLU A 91 -0.58 9.87 0.10
N ARG A 92 -0.29 10.83 -0.76
CA ARG A 92 0.28 10.53 -2.07
C ARG A 92 1.57 11.31 -2.26
N TYR A 93 2.53 10.68 -2.90
CA TYR A 93 3.86 11.25 -3.15
C TYR A 93 4.28 10.96 -4.59
N ILE A 94 5.13 11.83 -5.12
CA ILE A 94 5.81 11.58 -6.39
C ILE A 94 7.22 11.09 -6.03
N SER A 95 7.67 10.02 -6.69
CA SER A 95 8.99 9.48 -6.43
C SER A 95 10.08 10.46 -6.87
N ASP A 96 11.07 10.65 -6.02
CA ASP A 96 12.30 11.37 -6.34
C ASP A 96 13.45 10.38 -6.19
N THR A 97 14.05 9.99 -7.32
CA THR A 97 15.17 9.06 -7.35
C THR A 97 16.51 9.77 -7.55
N ASP A 98 16.49 11.08 -7.65
CA ASP A 98 17.68 11.90 -7.89
C ASP A 98 18.37 12.23 -6.56
N ILE A 99 19.18 11.30 -6.07
CA ILE A 99 19.90 11.49 -4.81
C ILE A 99 21.14 12.35 -5.07
N PRO A 100 21.22 13.59 -4.50
CA PRO A 100 22.38 14.44 -4.70
C PRO A 100 23.68 13.78 -4.19
N ASP A 101 24.80 14.12 -4.80
CA ASP A 101 26.12 13.63 -4.38
C ASP A 101 26.39 13.94 -2.92
N THR A 102 25.93 15.08 -2.41
CA THR A 102 26.09 15.47 -1.02
C THR A 102 25.39 14.52 -0.05
N ASP A 103 24.35 13.82 -0.52
CA ASP A 103 23.60 12.87 0.30
C ASP A 103 24.15 11.46 0.18
N GLN A 104 24.80 11.12 -0.94
CA GLN A 104 25.25 9.76 -1.20
C GLN A 104 26.28 9.27 -0.20
N LYS A 105 27.09 10.18 0.35
CA LYS A 105 28.09 9.82 1.37
C LYS A 105 27.50 9.26 2.66
N TYR A 106 26.20 9.47 2.89
CA TYR A 106 25.51 8.93 4.06
C TYR A 106 24.87 7.57 3.80
N ILE A 107 24.86 7.14 2.54
CA ILE A 107 24.28 5.85 2.15
C ILE A 107 25.36 4.79 2.31
N ARG A 108 25.04 3.73 3.06
CA ARG A 108 25.96 2.61 3.29
C ARG A 108 25.51 1.40 2.49
N ASP A 109 26.46 0.78 1.83
CA ASP A 109 26.22 -0.46 1.08
C ASP A 109 26.28 -1.70 1.97
#